data_8e89bf4fd13b0f14fbd10236c6accc1e
#
_entry.id   8e89bf4fd13b0f14fbd10236c6accc1e
#
_cell.length_a   1.000
_cell.length_b   1.000
_cell.length_c   1.000
_cell.angle_alpha   90.00
_cell.angle_beta   90.00
_cell.angle_gamma   90.00
#
_symmetry.space_group_name_H-M   'P 1'
#
loop_
_entity.id
_entity.type
_entity.pdbx_description
1 polymer ?
#
loop_
_entity_poly.entity_id
_entity_poly.type
_entity_poly.pdbx_seq_one_letter_code
_entity_poly.pdbx_strand_id
1 'polypeptide(L)'
;MPRLLTYNVHRCVGVDRRLDIDRIVGVIAEHEPDIVCLQELDVGRARTGFIDQACAIAEGLSMSFHFHPAMQVEAELYGDAILTSRPERLIRSASLPTVRGIPGLEPRGALWSVIDIDGVQVNILNTHLGLVPREQRLQAQALAGPDWLGHPDCAGPTILTGDFNATSMTRPYQLLANCLPDAQRTLGLKPSIKTFPSSFPAIRIDHCFVSSDIIVRSMSAPFSPLARMASDHLPLIMDFDVNPEATRRLVA
;
A
#
# COMPACT_ATOMS: atom_id res chain seq x y z
N MET A 1 20.10 -1.09 -2.48
CA MET A 1 19.01 -0.21 -3.01
C MET A 1 17.70 -0.75 -2.46
N PRO A 2 17.02 -0.01 -1.60
CA PRO A 2 15.79 -0.47 -0.99
C PRO A 2 14.67 -0.66 -2.01
N ARG A 3 13.82 -1.66 -1.74
CA ARG A 3 12.69 -2.05 -2.58
C ARG A 3 11.40 -2.05 -1.78
N LEU A 4 10.39 -1.36 -2.31
CA LEU A 4 9.02 -1.37 -1.79
C LEU A 4 8.11 -2.12 -2.77
N LEU A 5 7.24 -2.96 -2.22
CA LEU A 5 6.19 -3.66 -2.95
C LEU A 5 4.83 -3.30 -2.35
N THR A 6 3.86 -2.85 -3.15
CA THR A 6 2.46 -2.72 -2.75
C THR A 6 1.59 -3.71 -3.50
N TYR A 7 0.65 -4.37 -2.78
CA TYR A 7 -0.12 -5.46 -3.35
C TYR A 7 -1.49 -5.61 -2.67
N ASN A 8 -2.56 -5.40 -3.42
CA ASN A 8 -3.88 -5.85 -3.01
C ASN A 8 -3.94 -7.38 -3.20
N VAL A 9 -4.06 -8.12 -2.10
CA VAL A 9 -3.97 -9.59 -2.09
C VAL A 9 -5.32 -10.28 -2.17
N HIS A 10 -6.42 -9.53 -2.28
CA HIS A 10 -7.78 -10.07 -2.41
C HIS A 10 -8.06 -11.21 -1.42
N ARG A 11 -7.76 -11.01 -0.13
CA ARG A 11 -7.94 -12.00 0.94
C ARG A 11 -7.17 -13.30 0.70
N CYS A 12 -6.07 -13.25 -0.05
CA CYS A 12 -5.29 -14.41 -0.51
C CYS A 12 -6.12 -15.40 -1.34
N VAL A 13 -7.21 -14.94 -1.97
CA VAL A 13 -8.05 -15.73 -2.86
C VAL A 13 -7.69 -15.41 -4.30
N GLY A 14 -7.09 -16.37 -4.99
CA GLY A 14 -6.66 -16.23 -6.36
C GLY A 14 -7.81 -16.11 -7.37
N VAL A 15 -7.49 -15.81 -8.63
CA VAL A 15 -8.47 -15.74 -9.72
C VAL A 15 -9.15 -17.09 -9.99
N ASP A 16 -8.56 -18.19 -9.54
CA ASP A 16 -9.12 -19.55 -9.54
C ASP A 16 -10.09 -19.81 -8.34
N ARG A 17 -10.33 -18.78 -7.52
CA ARG A 17 -11.18 -18.80 -6.32
C ARG A 17 -10.65 -19.71 -5.20
N ARG A 18 -9.36 -20.02 -5.19
CA ARG A 18 -8.73 -20.79 -4.11
C ARG A 18 -8.03 -19.86 -3.16
N LEU A 19 -8.26 -20.08 -1.86
CA LEU A 19 -7.49 -19.47 -0.79
C LEU A 19 -6.12 -20.12 -0.75
N ASP A 20 -5.07 -19.32 -0.90
CA ASP A 20 -3.70 -19.82 -0.91
C ASP A 20 -2.72 -18.70 -0.52
N ILE A 21 -2.33 -18.69 0.76
CA ILE A 21 -1.41 -17.69 1.31
C ILE A 21 0.00 -17.89 0.77
N ASP A 22 0.41 -19.14 0.57
CA ASP A 22 1.77 -19.46 0.10
C ASP A 22 2.02 -18.90 -1.31
N ARG A 23 0.97 -18.77 -2.13
CA ARG A 23 1.09 -18.06 -3.42
C ARG A 23 1.43 -16.59 -3.24
N ILE A 24 0.79 -15.91 -2.29
CA ILE A 24 1.08 -14.49 -2.01
C ILE A 24 2.51 -14.37 -1.48
N VAL A 25 2.89 -15.21 -0.52
CA VAL A 25 4.27 -15.26 0.00
C VAL A 25 5.26 -15.51 -1.13
N GLY A 26 5.00 -16.49 -2.02
CA GLY A 26 5.85 -16.81 -3.16
C GLY A 26 6.02 -15.63 -4.12
N VAL A 27 4.92 -14.95 -4.48
CA VAL A 27 4.98 -13.74 -5.35
C VAL A 27 5.82 -12.65 -4.73
N ILE A 28 5.68 -12.41 -3.42
CA ILE A 28 6.44 -11.35 -2.74
C ILE A 28 7.92 -11.76 -2.61
N ALA A 29 8.20 -12.99 -2.19
CA ALA A 29 9.55 -13.50 -1.95
C ALA A 29 10.41 -13.52 -3.23
N GLU A 30 9.82 -13.79 -4.42
CA GLU A 30 10.52 -13.73 -5.72
C GLU A 30 11.20 -12.37 -5.96
N HIS A 31 10.78 -11.32 -5.27
CA HIS A 31 11.24 -9.95 -5.51
C HIS A 31 12.06 -9.35 -4.36
N GLU A 32 12.21 -10.09 -3.25
CA GLU A 32 13.03 -9.70 -2.10
C GLU A 32 12.83 -8.23 -1.65
N PRO A 33 11.58 -7.77 -1.40
CA PRO A 33 11.35 -6.39 -0.99
C PRO A 33 11.80 -6.15 0.47
N ASP A 34 12.29 -4.95 0.76
CA ASP A 34 12.56 -4.49 2.13
C ASP A 34 11.27 -4.06 2.84
N ILE A 35 10.30 -3.57 2.08
CA ILE A 35 9.02 -3.02 2.57
C ILE A 35 7.87 -3.58 1.74
N VAL A 36 6.83 -4.10 2.41
CA VAL A 36 5.63 -4.64 1.78
C VAL A 36 4.39 -3.94 2.35
N CYS A 37 3.59 -3.37 1.46
CA CYS A 37 2.32 -2.71 1.79
C CYS A 37 1.18 -3.56 1.20
N LEU A 38 0.40 -4.21 2.05
CA LEU A 38 -0.67 -5.12 1.65
C LEU A 38 -2.04 -4.50 1.89
N GLN A 39 -3.01 -4.81 1.03
CA GLN A 39 -4.39 -4.44 1.16
C GLN A 39 -5.27 -5.70 1.06
N GLU A 40 -6.47 -5.62 1.62
CA GLU A 40 -7.46 -6.70 1.63
C GLU A 40 -7.04 -7.96 2.37
N LEU A 41 -6.56 -7.84 3.58
CA LEU A 41 -6.25 -8.98 4.45
C LEU A 41 -7.41 -9.31 5.38
N ASP A 42 -7.75 -10.60 5.49
CA ASP A 42 -8.63 -11.13 6.51
C ASP A 42 -7.84 -11.62 7.73
N VAL A 43 -8.35 -11.32 8.92
CA VAL A 43 -7.83 -11.85 10.18
C VAL A 43 -8.98 -12.44 10.99
N GLY A 44 -8.90 -13.74 11.29
CA GLY A 44 -9.91 -14.45 12.06
C GLY A 44 -11.27 -14.59 11.38
N ARG A 45 -11.38 -14.41 10.06
CA ARG A 45 -12.66 -14.49 9.34
C ARG A 45 -13.03 -15.91 8.96
N ALA A 46 -14.30 -16.26 9.18
CA ALA A 46 -14.82 -17.59 8.85
C ALA A 46 -14.67 -17.91 7.36
N ARG A 47 -14.86 -16.92 6.47
CA ARG A 47 -14.75 -17.09 5.01
C ARG A 47 -13.35 -17.48 4.52
N THR A 48 -12.32 -17.26 5.34
CA THR A 48 -10.92 -17.59 5.05
C THR A 48 -10.33 -18.55 6.09
N GLY A 49 -11.19 -19.35 6.76
CA GLY A 49 -10.76 -20.42 7.66
C GLY A 49 -10.19 -19.91 8.98
N PHE A 50 -10.59 -18.72 9.42
CA PHE A 50 -10.13 -18.09 10.68
C PHE A 50 -8.61 -17.81 10.74
N ILE A 51 -7.94 -17.78 9.61
CA ILE A 51 -6.49 -17.52 9.53
C ILE A 51 -6.23 -16.03 9.77
N ASP A 52 -5.14 -15.72 10.47
CA ASP A 52 -4.51 -14.39 10.46
C ASP A 52 -3.58 -14.31 9.25
N GLN A 53 -4.09 -13.73 8.14
CA GLN A 53 -3.34 -13.65 6.89
C GLN A 53 -2.14 -12.69 7.00
N ALA A 54 -2.26 -11.64 7.80
CA ALA A 54 -1.15 -10.69 8.00
C ALA A 54 0.03 -11.37 8.71
N CYS A 55 -0.27 -12.09 9.79
CA CYS A 55 0.72 -12.88 10.53
C CYS A 55 1.34 -13.97 9.65
N ALA A 56 0.53 -14.76 8.96
CA ALA A 56 1.02 -15.87 8.13
C ALA A 56 1.94 -15.41 6.99
N ILE A 57 1.61 -14.29 6.33
CA ILE A 57 2.47 -13.71 5.30
C ILE A 57 3.77 -13.17 5.92
N ALA A 58 3.69 -12.46 7.05
CA ALA A 58 4.85 -11.92 7.74
C ALA A 58 5.83 -13.02 8.19
N GLU A 59 5.30 -14.13 8.75
CA GLU A 59 6.09 -15.31 9.10
C GLU A 59 6.76 -15.93 7.87
N GLY A 60 6.02 -16.12 6.78
CA GLY A 60 6.54 -16.68 5.53
C GLY A 60 7.65 -15.83 4.89
N LEU A 61 7.66 -14.53 5.13
CA LEU A 61 8.65 -13.57 4.64
C LEU A 61 9.75 -13.27 5.68
N SER A 62 9.63 -13.75 6.92
CA SER A 62 10.50 -13.39 8.05
C SER A 62 10.56 -11.88 8.29
N MET A 63 9.40 -11.21 8.24
CA MET A 63 9.25 -9.76 8.43
C MET A 63 8.43 -9.46 9.70
N SER A 64 8.69 -8.30 10.32
CA SER A 64 7.76 -7.68 11.27
C SER A 64 6.58 -7.05 10.54
N PHE A 65 5.44 -6.84 11.21
CA PHE A 65 4.29 -6.20 10.60
C PHE A 65 3.46 -5.37 11.56
N HIS A 66 2.75 -4.39 10.98
CA HIS A 66 1.62 -3.69 11.60
C HIS A 66 0.38 -3.91 10.74
N PHE A 67 -0.72 -4.26 11.39
CA PHE A 67 -2.02 -4.45 10.74
C PHE A 67 -3.02 -3.41 11.27
N HIS A 68 -3.81 -2.84 10.36
CA HIS A 68 -4.94 -1.97 10.68
C HIS A 68 -6.25 -2.63 10.29
N PRO A 69 -7.14 -2.96 11.25
CA PRO A 69 -8.49 -3.41 10.93
C PRO A 69 -9.34 -2.20 10.49
N ALA A 70 -9.49 -2.01 9.18
CA ALA A 70 -10.43 -1.02 8.65
C ALA A 70 -11.88 -1.39 8.97
N MET A 71 -12.18 -2.70 9.02
CA MET A 71 -13.48 -3.23 9.40
C MET A 71 -13.31 -4.29 10.50
N GLN A 72 -14.18 -4.22 11.51
CA GLN A 72 -14.28 -5.22 12.58
C GLN A 72 -15.75 -5.61 12.78
N VAL A 73 -16.02 -6.92 12.78
CA VAL A 73 -17.32 -7.50 13.14
C VAL A 73 -17.05 -8.61 14.15
N GLU A 74 -17.38 -8.36 15.42
CA GLU A 74 -17.01 -9.25 16.54
C GLU A 74 -15.50 -9.48 16.61
N ALA A 75 -15.03 -10.71 16.42
CA ALA A 75 -13.61 -11.09 16.36
C ALA A 75 -13.05 -11.12 14.93
N GLU A 76 -13.88 -10.90 13.92
CA GLU A 76 -13.48 -10.91 12.52
C GLU A 76 -12.96 -9.53 12.08
N LEU A 77 -11.74 -9.48 11.54
CA LEU A 77 -11.11 -8.25 11.08
C LEU A 77 -10.82 -8.33 9.58
N TYR A 78 -10.83 -7.17 8.94
CA TYR A 78 -10.42 -6.99 7.54
C TYR A 78 -9.72 -5.65 7.38
N GLY A 79 -8.58 -5.63 6.69
CA GLY A 79 -7.81 -4.39 6.59
C GLY A 79 -6.51 -4.52 5.82
N ASP A 80 -5.58 -3.65 6.19
CA ASP A 80 -4.33 -3.44 5.48
C ASP A 80 -3.14 -3.64 6.41
N ALA A 81 -1.95 -3.95 5.84
CA ALA A 81 -0.73 -4.15 6.62
C ALA A 81 0.49 -3.48 5.97
N ILE A 82 1.46 -3.12 6.81
CA ILE A 82 2.84 -2.79 6.41
C ILE A 82 3.74 -3.84 7.04
N LEU A 83 4.57 -4.48 6.20
CA LEU A 83 5.57 -5.46 6.65
C LEU A 83 6.97 -4.97 6.27
N THR A 84 7.97 -5.29 7.08
CA THR A 84 9.36 -4.96 6.77
C THR A 84 10.35 -5.83 7.53
N SER A 85 11.54 -6.05 6.95
CA SER A 85 12.69 -6.65 7.62
C SER A 85 13.62 -5.61 8.26
N ARG A 86 13.30 -4.31 8.12
CA ARG A 86 14.10 -3.18 8.63
C ARG A 86 13.59 -2.73 9.99
N PRO A 87 14.42 -2.03 10.80
CA PRO A 87 13.93 -1.37 12.01
C PRO A 87 12.79 -0.39 11.69
N GLU A 88 11.70 -0.46 12.46
CA GLU A 88 10.48 0.29 12.15
C GLU A 88 9.75 0.74 13.43
N ARG A 89 8.84 1.69 13.26
CA ARG A 89 7.94 2.17 14.30
C ARG A 89 6.61 2.60 13.71
N LEU A 90 5.51 2.05 14.22
CA LEU A 90 4.17 2.52 13.89
C LEU A 90 3.95 3.93 14.46
N ILE A 91 3.52 4.86 13.61
CA ILE A 91 3.15 6.22 14.00
C ILE A 91 1.64 6.32 14.18
N ARG A 92 0.89 5.85 13.19
CA ARG A 92 -0.57 5.98 13.17
C ARG A 92 -1.21 4.81 12.44
N SER A 93 -2.35 4.40 12.96
CA SER A 93 -3.26 3.44 12.35
C SER A 93 -4.68 3.94 12.63
N ALA A 94 -5.46 4.29 11.61
CA ALA A 94 -6.78 4.87 11.82
C ALA A 94 -7.70 4.70 10.62
N SER A 95 -9.01 4.68 10.90
CA SER A 95 -10.05 4.65 9.87
C SER A 95 -10.08 5.96 9.07
N LEU A 96 -10.38 5.85 7.79
CA LEU A 96 -10.65 6.97 6.90
C LEU A 96 -12.15 7.33 6.91
N PRO A 97 -12.50 8.58 6.56
CA PRO A 97 -13.90 9.00 6.55
C PRO A 97 -14.73 8.22 5.51
N THR A 98 -15.97 7.93 5.86
CA THR A 98 -16.97 7.33 4.97
C THR A 98 -18.12 8.28 4.68
N VAL A 99 -18.87 8.03 3.61
CA VAL A 99 -20.06 8.78 3.26
C VAL A 99 -21.25 8.24 4.04
N ARG A 100 -21.85 9.08 4.89
CA ARG A 100 -23.05 8.69 5.65
C ARG A 100 -24.24 8.46 4.70
N GLY A 101 -25.08 7.47 5.05
CA GLY A 101 -26.34 7.21 4.37
C GLY A 101 -26.24 6.35 3.10
N ILE A 102 -25.09 5.83 2.75
CA ILE A 102 -24.92 4.82 1.70
C ILE A 102 -24.68 3.47 2.38
N PRO A 103 -25.66 2.55 2.35
CA PRO A 103 -25.48 1.22 2.95
C PRO A 103 -24.47 0.39 2.15
N GLY A 104 -23.75 -0.50 2.84
CA GLY A 104 -22.83 -1.46 2.21
C GLY A 104 -21.48 -0.87 1.78
N LEU A 105 -21.15 0.36 2.15
CA LEU A 105 -19.80 0.86 2.00
C LEU A 105 -18.87 0.11 2.96
N GLU A 106 -17.80 -0.43 2.44
CA GLU A 106 -16.77 -1.09 3.22
C GLU A 106 -15.87 -0.05 3.89
N PRO A 107 -15.73 -0.07 5.22
CA PRO A 107 -14.85 0.87 5.92
C PRO A 107 -13.41 0.78 5.41
N ARG A 108 -12.76 1.91 5.30
CA ARG A 108 -11.36 2.03 4.84
C ARG A 108 -10.50 2.67 5.91
N GLY A 109 -9.20 2.39 5.84
CA GLY A 109 -8.23 2.92 6.77
C GLY A 109 -6.90 3.23 6.13
N ALA A 110 -5.98 3.66 6.96
CA ALA A 110 -4.59 3.85 6.58
C ALA A 110 -3.65 3.53 7.74
N LEU A 111 -2.44 3.10 7.39
CA LEU A 111 -1.32 2.93 8.30
C LEU A 111 -0.20 3.87 7.91
N TRP A 112 0.52 4.34 8.93
CA TRP A 112 1.73 5.11 8.79
C TRP A 112 2.79 4.56 9.72
N SER A 113 3.86 4.01 9.16
CA SER A 113 5.07 3.59 9.86
C SER A 113 6.26 4.41 9.41
N VAL A 114 7.23 4.60 10.30
CA VAL A 114 8.56 5.10 9.96
C VAL A 114 9.50 3.91 9.91
N ILE A 115 10.21 3.75 8.81
CA ILE A 115 11.15 2.64 8.56
C ILE A 115 12.55 3.22 8.39
N ASP A 116 13.53 2.62 9.07
CA ASP A 116 14.95 3.00 8.94
C ASP A 116 15.55 2.41 7.67
N ILE A 117 15.95 3.25 6.75
CA ILE A 117 16.64 2.88 5.53
C ILE A 117 18.07 3.41 5.60
N ASP A 118 18.98 2.53 6.03
CA ASP A 118 20.41 2.81 6.14
C ASP A 118 20.72 4.08 6.96
N GLY A 119 20.00 4.27 8.07
CA GLY A 119 20.13 5.39 8.99
C GLY A 119 19.24 6.59 8.68
N VAL A 120 18.40 6.52 7.63
CA VAL A 120 17.43 7.57 7.28
C VAL A 120 16.02 7.10 7.59
N GLN A 121 15.28 7.91 8.35
CA GLN A 121 13.88 7.64 8.67
C GLN A 121 12.98 7.97 7.47
N VAL A 122 12.29 6.97 6.95
CA VAL A 122 11.37 7.10 5.80
C VAL A 122 9.94 6.86 6.25
N ASN A 123 9.06 7.81 5.99
CA ASN A 123 7.62 7.68 6.24
C ASN A 123 6.99 6.79 5.17
N ILE A 124 6.37 5.69 5.58
CA ILE A 124 5.62 4.77 4.71
C ILE A 124 4.16 4.83 5.11
N LEU A 125 3.32 5.27 4.18
CA LEU A 125 1.87 5.28 4.35
C LEU A 125 1.24 4.26 3.41
N ASN A 126 0.42 3.36 3.96
CA ASN A 126 -0.36 2.38 3.21
C ASN A 126 -1.85 2.64 3.37
N THR A 127 -2.60 2.54 2.27
CA THR A 127 -4.05 2.76 2.27
C THR A 127 -4.76 1.95 1.19
N HIS A 128 -6.06 1.72 1.41
CA HIS A 128 -6.98 1.20 0.41
C HIS A 128 -8.22 2.11 0.37
N LEU A 129 -8.45 2.84 -0.71
CA LEU A 129 -9.60 3.74 -0.83
C LEU A 129 -10.88 2.99 -1.22
N GLY A 130 -12.03 3.56 -0.90
CA GLY A 130 -13.33 3.02 -1.27
C GLY A 130 -13.59 3.06 -2.79
N LEU A 131 -14.72 2.46 -3.22
CA LEU A 131 -15.09 2.37 -4.63
C LEU A 131 -15.92 3.57 -5.11
N VAL A 132 -16.54 4.32 -4.19
CA VAL A 132 -17.44 5.41 -4.53
C VAL A 132 -16.66 6.72 -4.68
N PRO A 133 -16.76 7.45 -5.82
CA PRO A 133 -15.96 8.66 -6.08
C PRO A 133 -16.06 9.75 -5.01
N ARG A 134 -17.25 9.90 -4.39
CA ARG A 134 -17.46 10.86 -3.30
C ARG A 134 -16.69 10.45 -2.04
N GLU A 135 -16.68 9.17 -1.73
CA GLU A 135 -15.95 8.61 -0.59
C GLU A 135 -14.43 8.71 -0.82
N GLN A 136 -13.94 8.26 -1.98
CA GLN A 136 -12.53 8.39 -2.37
C GLN A 136 -12.02 9.83 -2.22
N ARG A 137 -12.85 10.82 -2.61
CA ARG A 137 -12.48 12.23 -2.47
C ARG A 137 -12.33 12.64 -1.00
N LEU A 138 -13.25 12.22 -0.11
CA LEU A 138 -13.16 12.50 1.33
C LEU A 138 -11.93 11.82 1.94
N GLN A 139 -11.66 10.58 1.57
CA GLN A 139 -10.51 9.82 2.03
C GLN A 139 -9.19 10.43 1.55
N ALA A 140 -9.09 10.84 0.29
CA ALA A 140 -7.93 11.55 -0.24
C ALA A 140 -7.71 12.91 0.43
N GLN A 141 -8.78 13.65 0.76
CA GLN A 141 -8.70 14.88 1.53
C GLN A 141 -8.19 14.64 2.96
N ALA A 142 -8.65 13.57 3.60
CA ALA A 142 -8.16 13.19 4.92
C ALA A 142 -6.67 12.83 4.90
N LEU A 143 -6.24 12.02 3.92
CA LEU A 143 -4.82 11.65 3.75
C LEU A 143 -3.92 12.85 3.46
N ALA A 144 -4.41 13.85 2.73
CA ALA A 144 -3.70 15.11 2.49
C ALA A 144 -3.71 16.06 3.72
N GLY A 145 -4.52 15.75 4.73
CA GLY A 145 -4.78 16.58 5.89
C GLY A 145 -3.74 16.45 7.02
N PRO A 146 -3.98 17.19 8.13
CA PRO A 146 -3.03 17.32 9.24
C PRO A 146 -2.81 16.04 10.04
N ASP A 147 -3.65 15.05 9.88
CA ASP A 147 -3.52 13.77 10.57
C ASP A 147 -2.57 12.78 9.85
N TRP A 148 -2.20 13.06 8.60
CA TRP A 148 -1.42 12.18 7.74
C TRP A 148 -0.30 12.97 7.05
N LEU A 149 -0.38 13.21 5.73
CA LEU A 149 0.68 13.88 4.96
C LEU A 149 0.98 15.30 5.43
N GLY A 150 -0.01 16.02 5.97
CA GLY A 150 0.14 17.34 6.57
C GLY A 150 0.58 17.32 8.03
N HIS A 151 0.83 16.16 8.64
CA HIS A 151 1.29 16.06 10.01
C HIS A 151 2.73 16.54 10.13
N PRO A 152 3.10 17.33 11.19
CA PRO A 152 4.48 17.79 11.36
C PRO A 152 5.52 16.66 11.37
N ASP A 153 5.20 15.52 11.96
CA ASP A 153 6.10 14.35 12.02
C ASP A 153 6.20 13.61 10.68
N CYS A 154 5.33 13.91 9.70
CA CYS A 154 5.42 13.37 8.34
C CYS A 154 6.36 14.18 7.43
N ALA A 155 7.23 14.99 8.04
CA ALA A 155 8.25 15.73 7.31
C ALA A 155 9.38 14.79 6.84
N GLY A 156 10.02 15.13 5.69
CA GLY A 156 11.14 14.39 5.13
C GLY A 156 10.75 13.29 4.11
N PRO A 157 11.60 12.28 3.95
CA PRO A 157 11.36 11.22 2.98
C PRO A 157 10.04 10.50 3.24
N THR A 158 9.13 10.52 2.26
CA THR A 158 7.76 10.01 2.42
C THR A 158 7.32 9.26 1.18
N ILE A 159 6.71 8.09 1.38
CA ILE A 159 6.06 7.27 0.36
C ILE A 159 4.63 6.99 0.81
N LEU A 160 3.65 7.40 0.01
CA LEU A 160 2.25 7.00 0.15
C LEU A 160 1.93 6.00 -0.96
N THR A 161 1.46 4.82 -0.60
CA THR A 161 1.18 3.74 -1.55
C THR A 161 -0.09 2.98 -1.20
N GLY A 162 -0.56 2.12 -2.12
CA GLY A 162 -1.72 1.25 -1.93
C GLY A 162 -2.62 1.17 -3.15
N ASP A 163 -3.81 0.61 -2.93
CA ASP A 163 -4.91 0.57 -3.90
C ASP A 163 -5.83 1.79 -3.70
N PHE A 164 -5.80 2.70 -4.62
CA PHE A 164 -6.62 3.92 -4.55
C PHE A 164 -7.98 3.78 -5.23
N ASN A 165 -8.24 2.65 -5.91
CA ASN A 165 -9.45 2.46 -6.72
C ASN A 165 -9.74 3.66 -7.64
N ALA A 166 -8.72 4.42 -7.99
CA ALA A 166 -8.78 5.70 -8.67
C ALA A 166 -7.71 5.81 -9.76
N THR A 167 -8.11 6.15 -10.96
CA THR A 167 -7.16 6.38 -12.06
C THR A 167 -6.58 7.79 -12.00
N SER A 168 -5.49 8.03 -12.76
CA SER A 168 -4.81 9.33 -12.79
C SER A 168 -5.66 10.51 -13.29
N MET A 169 -6.84 10.25 -13.85
CA MET A 169 -7.77 11.30 -14.30
C MET A 169 -8.78 11.71 -13.23
N THR A 170 -8.86 11.01 -12.12
CA THR A 170 -9.85 11.24 -11.08
C THR A 170 -9.42 12.29 -10.07
N ARG A 171 -10.38 12.93 -9.43
CA ARG A 171 -10.12 13.97 -8.43
C ARG A 171 -9.34 13.48 -7.20
N PRO A 172 -9.64 12.29 -6.60
CA PRO A 172 -8.87 11.77 -5.47
C PRO A 172 -7.38 11.59 -5.81
N TYR A 173 -7.07 11.01 -6.97
CA TYR A 173 -5.68 10.93 -7.41
C TYR A 173 -5.01 12.30 -7.54
N GLN A 174 -5.68 13.27 -8.17
CA GLN A 174 -5.13 14.62 -8.39
C GLN A 174 -4.85 15.34 -7.05
N LEU A 175 -5.71 15.15 -6.04
CA LEU A 175 -5.50 15.72 -4.71
C LEU A 175 -4.20 15.21 -4.10
N LEU A 176 -3.95 13.91 -4.14
CA LEU A 176 -2.75 13.28 -3.59
C LEU A 176 -1.51 13.60 -4.43
N ALA A 177 -1.62 13.62 -5.76
CA ALA A 177 -0.53 13.99 -6.66
C ALA A 177 -0.09 15.45 -6.53
N ASN A 178 -0.93 16.32 -5.96
CA ASN A 178 -0.54 17.69 -5.62
C ASN A 178 0.24 17.77 -4.29
N CYS A 179 0.09 16.76 -3.41
CA CYS A 179 0.87 16.68 -2.16
C CYS A 179 2.23 16.00 -2.40
N LEU A 180 2.20 14.88 -3.09
CA LEU A 180 3.38 14.06 -3.41
C LEU A 180 3.36 13.67 -4.88
N PRO A 181 4.44 13.93 -5.65
CA PRO A 181 4.56 13.47 -7.03
C PRO A 181 4.32 11.97 -7.18
N ASP A 182 3.67 11.59 -8.28
CA ASP A 182 3.49 10.18 -8.64
C ASP A 182 4.80 9.58 -9.15
N ALA A 183 5.24 8.48 -8.56
CA ALA A 183 6.52 7.82 -8.84
C ALA A 183 6.67 7.40 -10.32
N GLN A 184 5.61 6.89 -10.97
CA GLN A 184 5.69 6.52 -12.38
C GLN A 184 5.83 7.76 -13.29
N ARG A 185 5.21 8.89 -12.91
CA ARG A 185 5.36 10.15 -13.66
C ARG A 185 6.75 10.75 -13.46
N THR A 186 7.31 10.63 -12.27
CA THR A 186 8.68 11.07 -11.98
C THR A 186 9.70 10.33 -12.85
N LEU A 187 9.50 9.02 -13.09
CA LEU A 187 10.31 8.22 -14.01
C LEU A 187 10.00 8.50 -15.49
N GLY A 188 8.93 9.22 -15.81
CA GLY A 188 8.52 9.47 -17.20
C GLY A 188 8.01 8.20 -17.92
N LEU A 189 7.52 7.19 -17.20
CA LEU A 189 7.12 5.92 -17.77
C LEU A 189 5.94 6.07 -18.75
N LYS A 190 6.15 5.63 -19.97
CA LYS A 190 5.15 5.57 -21.05
C LYS A 190 5.31 4.28 -21.84
N PRO A 191 4.30 3.40 -21.90
CA PRO A 191 3.02 3.49 -21.18
C PRO A 191 3.19 3.33 -19.67
N SER A 192 2.20 3.82 -18.89
CA SER A 192 2.17 3.59 -17.45
C SER A 192 1.96 2.12 -17.12
N ILE A 193 2.55 1.67 -16.02
CA ILE A 193 2.38 0.32 -15.48
C ILE A 193 0.95 0.20 -14.95
N LYS A 194 0.28 -0.87 -15.32
CA LYS A 194 -1.09 -1.20 -14.91
C LYS A 194 -1.07 -2.51 -14.13
N THR A 195 -1.94 -2.62 -13.15
CA THR A 195 -1.94 -3.74 -12.19
C THR A 195 -3.25 -4.51 -12.16
N PHE A 196 -4.35 -3.92 -12.65
CA PHE A 196 -5.70 -4.51 -12.59
C PHE A 196 -6.36 -4.63 -13.98
N PRO A 197 -7.11 -5.71 -14.25
CA PRO A 197 -7.07 -6.98 -13.52
C PRO A 197 -5.77 -7.77 -13.82
N SER A 198 -5.32 -8.60 -12.89
CA SER A 198 -4.05 -9.34 -13.00
C SER A 198 -3.92 -10.20 -14.25
N SER A 199 -5.05 -10.78 -14.70
CA SER A 199 -5.11 -11.63 -15.90
C SER A 199 -4.85 -10.87 -17.20
N PHE A 200 -5.25 -9.59 -17.28
CA PHE A 200 -5.08 -8.67 -18.41
C PHE A 200 -4.98 -7.23 -17.90
N PRO A 201 -3.81 -6.76 -17.46
CA PRO A 201 -3.65 -5.44 -16.84
C PRO A 201 -4.05 -4.29 -17.77
N ALA A 202 -5.20 -3.70 -17.51
CA ALA A 202 -5.79 -2.64 -18.34
C ALA A 202 -5.95 -1.32 -17.60
N ILE A 203 -6.05 -1.35 -16.24
CA ILE A 203 -6.33 -0.20 -15.41
C ILE A 203 -5.21 -0.02 -14.39
N ARG A 204 -4.83 1.24 -14.14
CA ARG A 204 -3.89 1.65 -13.13
C ARG A 204 -4.64 2.27 -11.96
N ILE A 205 -4.77 1.53 -10.86
CA ILE A 205 -5.43 1.94 -9.62
C ILE A 205 -4.54 1.80 -8.39
N ASP A 206 -3.46 1.03 -8.51
CA ASP A 206 -2.39 0.97 -7.52
C ASP A 206 -1.34 2.05 -7.84
N HIS A 207 -0.97 2.82 -6.84
CA HIS A 207 -0.08 3.97 -7.01
C HIS A 207 0.98 4.04 -5.92
N CYS A 208 2.11 4.66 -6.25
CA CYS A 208 3.09 5.17 -5.30
C CYS A 208 3.27 6.66 -5.53
N PHE A 209 3.10 7.45 -4.48
CA PHE A 209 3.40 8.89 -4.45
C PHE A 209 4.60 9.11 -3.54
N VAL A 210 5.53 9.96 -3.93
CA VAL A 210 6.83 10.10 -3.26
C VAL A 210 7.18 11.56 -3.02
N SER A 211 7.83 11.86 -1.87
CA SER A 211 8.41 13.18 -1.66
C SER A 211 9.65 13.39 -2.52
N SER A 212 10.10 14.63 -2.65
CA SER A 212 11.33 14.98 -3.39
C SER A 212 12.61 14.35 -2.84
N ASP A 213 12.58 13.87 -1.61
CA ASP A 213 13.68 13.19 -0.96
C ASP A 213 13.79 11.71 -1.32
N ILE A 214 12.80 11.17 -2.03
CA ILE A 214 12.82 9.82 -2.58
C ILE A 214 13.19 9.86 -4.05
N ILE A 215 14.28 9.19 -4.39
CA ILE A 215 14.77 9.10 -5.77
C ILE A 215 14.32 7.75 -6.34
N VAL A 216 13.25 7.75 -7.12
CA VAL A 216 12.74 6.53 -7.77
C VAL A 216 13.72 6.07 -8.83
N ARG A 217 14.15 4.81 -8.78
CA ARG A 217 15.12 4.22 -9.72
C ARG A 217 14.47 3.36 -10.78
N SER A 218 13.53 2.52 -10.34
CA SER A 218 12.76 1.68 -11.25
C SER A 218 11.37 1.41 -10.70
N MET A 219 10.44 1.06 -11.58
CA MET A 219 9.14 0.52 -11.19
C MET A 219 8.77 -0.61 -12.14
N SER A 220 8.08 -1.63 -11.62
CA SER A 220 7.58 -2.76 -12.39
C SER A 220 6.31 -3.35 -11.77
N ALA A 221 5.57 -4.11 -12.58
CA ALA A 221 4.54 -5.02 -12.10
C ALA A 221 4.84 -6.40 -12.71
N PRO A 222 5.26 -7.39 -11.91
CA PRO A 222 5.59 -8.71 -12.42
C PRO A 222 4.35 -9.38 -13.01
N PHE A 223 4.53 -9.98 -14.20
CA PHE A 223 3.46 -10.63 -14.96
C PHE A 223 3.73 -12.14 -15.09
N SER A 224 4.27 -12.77 -14.03
CA SER A 224 4.50 -14.21 -13.98
C SER A 224 3.18 -14.98 -13.91
N PRO A 225 3.17 -16.28 -14.29
CA PRO A 225 1.98 -17.12 -14.10
C PRO A 225 1.50 -17.14 -12.65
N LEU A 226 2.42 -17.12 -11.67
CA LEU A 226 2.10 -17.11 -10.25
C LEU A 226 1.43 -15.79 -9.85
N ALA A 227 2.01 -14.64 -10.21
CA ALA A 227 1.46 -13.32 -9.88
C ALA A 227 0.06 -13.10 -10.48
N ARG A 228 -0.16 -13.58 -11.72
CA ARG A 228 -1.47 -13.51 -12.40
C ARG A 228 -2.55 -14.37 -11.75
N MET A 229 -2.14 -15.42 -11.05
CA MET A 229 -3.05 -16.37 -10.41
C MET A 229 -3.35 -15.99 -8.95
N ALA A 230 -2.38 -15.40 -8.24
CA ALA A 230 -2.41 -15.26 -6.79
C ALA A 230 -3.44 -14.23 -6.29
N SER A 231 -3.70 -13.16 -7.05
CA SER A 231 -4.70 -12.12 -6.76
C SER A 231 -5.33 -11.59 -8.05
N ASP A 232 -6.39 -10.84 -7.98
CA ASP A 232 -6.96 -10.08 -9.09
C ASP A 232 -6.19 -8.78 -9.40
N HIS A 233 -5.26 -8.37 -8.54
CA HIS A 233 -4.24 -7.35 -8.82
C HIS A 233 -2.88 -7.99 -9.11
N LEU A 234 -1.99 -7.26 -9.79
CA LEU A 234 -0.55 -7.52 -9.80
C LEU A 234 0.14 -6.66 -8.74
N PRO A 235 1.21 -7.15 -8.10
CA PRO A 235 1.99 -6.27 -7.22
C PRO A 235 2.65 -5.15 -8.02
N LEU A 236 2.76 -3.97 -7.41
CA LEU A 236 3.52 -2.84 -7.93
C LEU A 236 4.80 -2.70 -7.11
N ILE A 237 5.95 -2.79 -7.79
CA ILE A 237 7.28 -2.76 -7.18
C ILE A 237 7.94 -1.44 -7.53
N MET A 238 8.64 -0.86 -6.56
CA MET A 238 9.42 0.36 -6.70
C MET A 238 10.80 0.18 -6.05
N ASP A 239 11.85 0.33 -6.84
CA ASP A 239 13.21 0.49 -6.33
C ASP A 239 13.52 1.98 -6.17
N PHE A 240 14.11 2.36 -5.05
CA PHE A 240 14.37 3.77 -4.75
C PHE A 240 15.67 3.98 -3.97
N ASP A 241 16.14 5.20 -3.94
CA ASP A 241 17.14 5.68 -2.98
C ASP A 241 16.53 6.83 -2.17
N VAL A 242 17.11 7.08 -1.00
CA VAL A 242 16.80 8.26 -0.20
C VAL A 242 17.89 9.30 -0.42
N ASN A 243 17.50 10.56 -0.67
CA ASN A 243 18.46 11.64 -0.84
C ASN A 243 19.29 11.82 0.45
N PRO A 244 20.62 11.71 0.41
CA PRO A 244 21.47 11.85 1.61
C PRO A 244 21.35 13.21 2.31
N GLU A 245 20.95 14.27 1.58
CA GLU A 245 20.75 15.60 2.15
C GLU A 245 19.48 15.72 2.99
N ALA A 246 18.53 14.80 2.84
CA ALA A 246 17.30 14.76 3.64
C ALA A 246 17.61 14.61 5.14
N THR A 247 18.61 13.79 5.48
CA THR A 247 19.05 13.57 6.87
C THR A 247 19.58 14.85 7.52
N ARG A 248 20.23 15.73 6.76
CA ARG A 248 20.82 16.96 7.31
C ARG A 248 19.77 18.03 7.64
N ARG A 249 18.61 18.01 6.98
CA ARG A 249 17.51 18.98 7.20
C ARG A 249 16.68 18.70 8.46
N LEU A 250 16.65 17.43 8.93
CA LEU A 250 15.91 17.03 10.12
C LEU A 250 16.67 17.26 11.42
N VAL A 251 17.98 17.57 11.36
CA VAL A 251 18.87 17.76 12.52
C VAL A 251 19.24 19.25 12.69
N ALA A 252 18.88 20.12 11.77
CA ALA A 252 19.11 21.57 11.82
C ALA A 252 17.84 22.33 12.22
#